data_ed40bff52a97d85bf7176a4ce9401c8b
#
_entry.id   ed40bff52a97d85bf7176a4ce9401c8b
#
_cell.length_a   1.000
_cell.length_b   1.000
_cell.length_c   1.000
_cell.angle_alpha   90.00
_cell.angle_beta   90.00
_cell.angle_gamma   90.00
#
_symmetry.space_group_name_H-M   'P 1'
#
loop_
_entity.id
_entity.type
_entity.pdbx_description
1 polymer ?
#
loop_
_entity_poly.entity_id
_entity_poly.type
_entity_poly.pdbx_seq_one_letter_code
_entity_poly.pdbx_strand_id
1 'polypeptide(L)'
;MKRLSMILAGLMMLAFAATAMAAPAPLNCGTAKVQSFDFLLDYSGSMMMKHKHLAENKFELAKIVLRRVNDRIPELGYTGSIHTFAGNKTVVAPQTYNRGVFGKGFASLKDTYEVFNRLTPMGNGINHWSNALYASMPSPAAVILVGDGENNRGPDPLAAAQAALAANPGLVFHVISLADTPKGQAVLDSISALRPGASVSVMAENMLDHDEVVDKFVFDVFCGQGGIVLRSIQFALNSAEITRESAAVLNEVANILKQRNSHVEVAGHTCSLGGDAYNQRLSERRAASVKAYLVKQGISASTISTRGYGKSMPKYDNSTDEGRRMNRRAELDWR
;
A
#
# COMPACT_ATOMS: atom_id res chain seq x y z
N MET A 1 20.06 47.47 -54.18
CA MET A 1 20.58 47.31 -52.82
C MET A 1 19.41 47.05 -51.88
N LYS A 2 19.10 45.77 -51.62
CA LYS A 2 18.02 45.37 -50.73
C LYS A 2 18.65 44.86 -49.42
N ARG A 3 18.35 45.52 -48.32
CA ARG A 3 18.82 45.14 -46.98
C ARG A 3 17.95 43.98 -46.47
N LEU A 4 18.58 42.87 -46.17
CA LEU A 4 17.98 41.68 -45.59
C LEU A 4 18.04 41.81 -44.08
N SER A 5 16.91 42.00 -43.41
CA SER A 5 16.84 42.01 -41.94
C SER A 5 16.67 40.58 -41.47
N MET A 6 17.69 40.04 -40.78
CA MET A 6 17.59 38.79 -40.05
C MET A 6 16.89 39.03 -38.71
N ILE A 7 15.69 38.44 -38.56
CA ILE A 7 15.00 38.34 -37.27
C ILE A 7 15.54 37.08 -36.59
N LEU A 8 16.30 37.24 -35.52
CA LEU A 8 16.76 36.17 -34.66
C LEU A 8 15.62 35.84 -33.71
N ALA A 9 14.89 34.74 -33.96
CA ALA A 9 13.91 34.22 -33.03
C ALA A 9 14.66 33.39 -31.96
N GLY A 10 14.86 33.99 -30.79
CA GLY A 10 15.37 33.27 -29.62
C GLY A 10 14.37 32.29 -29.09
N LEU A 11 14.63 31.01 -29.28
CA LEU A 11 13.86 29.89 -28.68
C LEU A 11 14.27 29.79 -27.20
N MET A 12 13.47 30.37 -26.31
CA MET A 12 13.64 30.24 -24.86
C MET A 12 13.13 28.85 -24.47
N MET A 13 14.02 27.86 -24.36
CA MET A 13 13.72 26.56 -23.75
C MET A 13 13.47 26.78 -22.26
N LEU A 14 12.20 26.80 -21.85
CA LEU A 14 11.82 26.61 -20.44
C LEU A 14 12.15 25.16 -20.07
N ALA A 15 13.26 24.95 -19.39
CA ALA A 15 13.56 23.72 -18.70
C ALA A 15 12.58 23.61 -17.53
N PHE A 16 11.51 22.82 -17.70
CA PHE A 16 10.74 22.34 -16.56
C PHE A 16 11.63 21.41 -15.76
N ALA A 17 12.19 21.92 -14.68
CA ALA A 17 12.78 21.08 -13.65
C ALA A 17 11.62 20.29 -13.02
N ALA A 18 11.43 19.04 -13.45
CA ALA A 18 10.60 18.10 -12.73
C ALA A 18 11.25 17.92 -11.35
N THR A 19 10.67 18.56 -10.34
CA THR A 19 11.01 18.27 -8.96
C THR A 19 10.63 16.80 -8.74
N ALA A 20 11.62 15.92 -8.72
CA ALA A 20 11.43 14.55 -8.31
C ALA A 20 10.83 14.58 -6.91
N MET A 21 9.54 14.29 -6.77
CA MET A 21 8.93 14.09 -5.47
C MET A 21 9.70 12.94 -4.81
N ALA A 22 10.25 13.20 -3.63
CA ALA A 22 10.92 12.17 -2.87
C ALA A 22 9.96 10.98 -2.70
N ALA A 23 10.45 9.77 -2.96
CA ALA A 23 9.65 8.57 -2.74
C ALA A 23 9.16 8.56 -1.28
N PRO A 24 7.91 8.16 -1.05
CA PRO A 24 7.37 8.11 0.30
C PRO A 24 8.25 7.24 1.20
N ALA A 25 8.43 7.66 2.45
CA ALA A 25 9.24 6.93 3.41
C ALA A 25 8.61 5.57 3.77
N PRO A 26 9.41 4.55 4.13
CA PRO A 26 8.91 3.30 4.66
C PRO A 26 8.13 3.51 5.94
N LEU A 27 7.20 2.60 6.22
CA LEU A 27 6.44 2.61 7.46
C LEU A 27 7.37 2.37 8.66
N ASN A 28 7.09 3.06 9.74
CA ASN A 28 7.74 2.80 11.02
C ASN A 28 7.01 1.63 11.71
N CYS A 29 7.52 0.43 11.52
CA CYS A 29 7.04 -0.78 12.18
C CYS A 29 7.99 -1.14 13.34
N GLY A 30 7.48 -1.36 14.53
CA GLY A 30 8.32 -1.73 15.67
C GLY A 30 9.04 -3.06 15.47
N THR A 31 8.35 -4.08 14.95
CA THR A 31 8.90 -5.42 14.68
C THR A 31 8.34 -5.98 13.37
N ALA A 32 9.03 -6.96 12.82
CA ALA A 32 8.53 -7.75 11.70
C ALA A 32 7.37 -8.67 12.14
N LYS A 33 6.29 -8.69 11.37
CA LYS A 33 5.15 -9.61 11.59
C LYS A 33 5.42 -10.97 10.96
N VAL A 34 6.14 -11.00 9.85
CA VAL A 34 6.53 -12.21 9.12
C VAL A 34 8.04 -12.35 9.09
N GLN A 35 8.55 -13.57 9.01
CA GLN A 35 9.98 -13.82 8.81
C GLN A 35 10.33 -13.86 7.33
N SER A 36 9.37 -14.31 6.51
CA SER A 36 9.58 -14.41 5.07
C SER A 36 8.33 -14.02 4.28
N PHE A 37 8.54 -13.60 3.03
CA PHE A 37 7.44 -13.31 2.12
C PHE A 37 7.81 -13.56 0.66
N ASP A 38 6.79 -13.81 -0.16
CA ASP A 38 6.89 -13.92 -1.61
C ASP A 38 5.85 -13.07 -2.31
N PHE A 39 6.23 -12.29 -3.31
CA PHE A 39 5.31 -11.73 -4.26
C PHE A 39 5.08 -12.71 -5.40
N LEU A 40 3.91 -13.34 -5.44
CA LEU A 40 3.49 -14.24 -6.50
C LEU A 40 2.64 -13.49 -7.53
N LEU A 41 3.25 -13.20 -8.67
CA LEU A 41 2.66 -12.33 -9.68
C LEU A 41 2.03 -13.14 -10.81
N ASP A 42 0.79 -12.81 -11.13
CA ASP A 42 0.15 -13.28 -12.35
C ASP A 42 0.82 -12.64 -13.58
N TYR A 43 1.45 -13.49 -14.40
CA TYR A 43 2.14 -13.05 -15.61
C TYR A 43 1.51 -13.69 -16.86
N SER A 44 0.19 -13.89 -16.80
CA SER A 44 -0.62 -14.47 -17.88
C SER A 44 -1.04 -13.45 -18.94
N GLY A 45 -1.67 -13.92 -20.01
CA GLY A 45 -2.16 -13.07 -21.09
C GLY A 45 -3.29 -12.13 -20.65
N SER A 46 -4.15 -12.55 -19.72
CA SER A 46 -5.25 -11.71 -19.21
C SER A 46 -4.76 -10.47 -18.50
N MET A 47 -3.60 -10.55 -17.84
CA MET A 47 -2.96 -9.40 -17.19
C MET A 47 -2.43 -8.35 -18.17
N MET A 48 -2.13 -8.72 -19.41
CA MET A 48 -1.72 -7.80 -20.48
C MET A 48 -2.91 -7.14 -21.18
N MET A 49 -4.13 -7.55 -20.85
CA MET A 49 -5.34 -6.93 -21.38
C MET A 49 -5.67 -5.66 -20.60
N LYS A 50 -6.29 -4.70 -21.31
CA LYS A 50 -6.76 -3.46 -20.69
C LYS A 50 -7.76 -3.77 -19.57
N HIS A 51 -7.61 -3.11 -18.43
CA HIS A 51 -8.59 -3.18 -17.35
C HIS A 51 -9.92 -2.54 -17.79
N LYS A 52 -11.06 -3.14 -17.42
CA LYS A 52 -12.38 -2.67 -17.91
C LYS A 52 -12.72 -1.23 -17.53
N HIS A 53 -12.24 -0.79 -16.38
CA HIS A 53 -12.60 0.51 -15.79
C HIS A 53 -11.45 1.52 -15.76
N LEU A 54 -10.21 1.10 -16.11
CA LEU A 54 -9.01 1.93 -16.05
C LEU A 54 -8.36 2.03 -17.43
N ALA A 55 -7.47 3.01 -17.60
CA ALA A 55 -6.86 3.30 -18.90
C ALA A 55 -5.78 2.28 -19.29
N GLU A 56 -5.05 1.76 -18.33
CA GLU A 56 -3.88 0.91 -18.46
C GLU A 56 -4.26 -0.57 -18.55
N ASN A 57 -3.32 -1.43 -18.95
CA ASN A 57 -3.46 -2.87 -18.78
C ASN A 57 -3.26 -3.28 -17.31
N LYS A 58 -3.80 -4.44 -16.94
CA LYS A 58 -3.79 -4.90 -15.55
C LYS A 58 -2.37 -5.06 -14.99
N PHE A 59 -1.40 -5.50 -15.82
CA PHE A 59 -0.04 -5.69 -15.34
C PHE A 59 0.70 -4.37 -15.12
N GLU A 60 0.44 -3.35 -15.93
CA GLU A 60 0.94 -1.99 -15.72
C GLU A 60 0.41 -1.41 -14.40
N LEU A 61 -0.89 -1.57 -14.13
CA LEU A 61 -1.50 -1.21 -12.85
C LEU A 61 -0.85 -1.97 -11.68
N ALA A 62 -0.60 -3.28 -11.85
CA ALA A 62 0.10 -4.09 -10.86
C ALA A 62 1.48 -3.51 -10.54
N LYS A 63 2.26 -3.12 -11.56
CA LYS A 63 3.60 -2.52 -11.36
C LYS A 63 3.55 -1.20 -10.62
N ILE A 64 2.53 -0.35 -10.89
CA ILE A 64 2.34 0.91 -10.17
C ILE A 64 2.08 0.61 -8.68
N VAL A 65 1.14 -0.28 -8.38
CA VAL A 65 0.79 -0.65 -7.01
C VAL A 65 1.95 -1.33 -6.29
N LEU A 66 2.64 -2.28 -6.94
CA LEU A 66 3.80 -2.97 -6.37
C LEU A 66 4.94 -2.02 -6.02
N ARG A 67 5.19 -1.00 -6.85
CA ARG A 67 6.15 0.06 -6.51
C ARG A 67 5.72 0.81 -5.25
N ARG A 68 4.46 1.24 -5.16
CA ARG A 68 3.94 1.95 -3.98
C ARG A 68 4.03 1.10 -2.71
N VAL A 69 3.68 -0.18 -2.80
CA VAL A 69 3.80 -1.14 -1.70
C VAL A 69 5.27 -1.30 -1.29
N ASN A 70 6.16 -1.53 -2.27
CA ASN A 70 7.60 -1.69 -2.02
C ASN A 70 8.22 -0.45 -1.35
N ASP A 71 7.80 0.76 -1.73
CA ASP A 71 8.30 2.00 -1.14
C ASP A 71 7.93 2.13 0.35
N ARG A 72 6.89 1.44 0.80
CA ARG A 72 6.39 1.47 2.19
C ARG A 72 6.89 0.31 3.06
N ILE A 73 7.33 -0.81 2.49
CA ILE A 73 7.83 -1.95 3.28
C ILE A 73 9.11 -1.53 4.02
N PRO A 74 9.16 -1.67 5.35
CA PRO A 74 10.38 -1.41 6.11
C PRO A 74 11.39 -2.55 5.94
N GLU A 75 12.68 -2.25 6.02
CA GLU A 75 13.75 -3.24 5.94
C GLU A 75 14.05 -3.82 7.34
N LEU A 76 13.25 -4.78 7.78
CA LEU A 76 13.32 -5.40 9.11
C LEU A 76 13.94 -6.82 9.08
N GLY A 77 14.73 -7.12 8.06
CA GLY A 77 15.45 -8.39 7.97
C GLY A 77 14.63 -9.57 7.45
N TYR A 78 13.48 -9.31 6.79
CA TYR A 78 12.70 -10.37 6.15
C TYR A 78 13.51 -11.12 5.09
N THR A 79 13.26 -12.42 4.91
CA THR A 79 13.61 -13.12 3.68
C THR A 79 12.51 -12.89 2.67
N GLY A 80 12.80 -12.20 1.57
CA GLY A 80 11.83 -11.86 0.53
C GLY A 80 12.18 -12.46 -0.82
N SER A 81 11.18 -12.67 -1.67
CA SER A 81 11.32 -13.14 -3.05
C SER A 81 10.24 -12.56 -3.97
N ILE A 82 10.47 -12.64 -5.29
CA ILE A 82 9.50 -12.30 -6.32
C ILE A 82 9.47 -13.43 -7.34
N HIS A 83 8.31 -14.01 -7.52
CA HIS A 83 8.05 -15.06 -8.49
C HIS A 83 6.86 -14.75 -9.38
N THR A 84 6.80 -15.36 -10.54
CA THR A 84 5.63 -15.30 -11.42
C THR A 84 5.01 -16.68 -11.57
N PHE A 85 3.71 -16.75 -11.81
CA PHE A 85 3.10 -17.92 -12.47
C PHE A 85 2.74 -17.57 -13.93
N ALA A 86 2.28 -18.54 -14.73
CA ALA A 86 2.24 -18.47 -16.20
C ALA A 86 3.65 -18.31 -16.81
N GLY A 87 4.54 -19.22 -16.37
CA GLY A 87 5.95 -19.27 -16.78
C GLY A 87 6.91 -19.64 -15.66
N ASN A 88 6.43 -19.60 -14.41
CA ASN A 88 7.14 -20.00 -13.18
C ASN A 88 8.57 -19.42 -13.11
N LYS A 89 8.68 -18.10 -13.32
CA LYS A 89 9.96 -17.41 -13.34
C LYS A 89 10.32 -16.89 -11.96
N THR A 90 11.54 -17.12 -11.51
CA THR A 90 12.15 -16.40 -10.40
C THR A 90 12.65 -15.05 -10.90
N VAL A 91 12.09 -13.97 -10.37
CA VAL A 91 12.47 -12.57 -10.67
C VAL A 91 13.49 -12.08 -9.66
N VAL A 92 13.22 -12.33 -8.39
CA VAL A 92 14.16 -12.11 -7.27
C VAL A 92 14.17 -13.40 -6.44
N ALA A 93 15.31 -14.06 -6.38
CA ALA A 93 15.47 -15.24 -5.55
C ALA A 93 15.36 -14.91 -4.06
N PRO A 94 14.96 -15.86 -3.18
CA PRO A 94 14.88 -15.64 -1.75
C PRO A 94 16.19 -15.06 -1.20
N GLN A 95 16.10 -13.88 -0.58
CA GLN A 95 17.23 -13.18 0.03
C GLN A 95 16.73 -12.20 1.08
N THR A 96 17.63 -11.62 1.88
CA THR A 96 17.27 -10.52 2.77
C THR A 96 16.64 -9.38 1.96
N TYR A 97 15.44 -8.99 2.35
CA TYR A 97 14.70 -7.94 1.64
C TYR A 97 15.50 -6.64 1.58
N ASN A 98 15.60 -6.11 0.38
CA ASN A 98 16.13 -4.79 0.11
C ASN A 98 15.24 -4.09 -0.92
N ARG A 99 14.75 -2.92 -0.57
CA ARG A 99 13.80 -2.14 -1.39
C ARG A 99 14.31 -1.87 -2.80
N GLY A 100 15.59 -1.52 -2.93
CA GLY A 100 16.20 -1.22 -4.22
C GLY A 100 16.28 -2.43 -5.13
N VAL A 101 16.58 -3.61 -4.58
CA VAL A 101 16.61 -4.88 -5.34
C VAL A 101 15.22 -5.26 -5.81
N PHE A 102 14.22 -5.17 -4.93
CA PHE A 102 12.82 -5.50 -5.27
C PHE A 102 12.25 -4.52 -6.28
N GLY A 103 12.51 -3.21 -6.12
CA GLY A 103 12.11 -2.20 -7.10
C GLY A 103 12.66 -2.47 -8.50
N LYS A 104 13.94 -2.86 -8.62
CA LYS A 104 14.55 -3.29 -9.88
C LYS A 104 13.90 -4.59 -10.40
N GLY A 105 13.58 -5.53 -9.51
CA GLY A 105 12.88 -6.77 -9.86
C GLY A 105 11.53 -6.48 -10.53
N PHE A 106 10.67 -5.68 -9.90
CA PHE A 106 9.39 -5.28 -10.49
C PHE A 106 9.55 -4.52 -11.82
N ALA A 107 10.52 -3.60 -11.89
CA ALA A 107 10.79 -2.83 -13.10
C ALA A 107 11.29 -3.70 -14.27
N SER A 108 11.97 -4.82 -13.99
CA SER A 108 12.50 -5.73 -15.01
C SER A 108 11.44 -6.52 -15.77
N LEU A 109 10.22 -6.62 -15.20
CA LEU A 109 9.11 -7.31 -15.82
C LEU A 109 8.50 -6.43 -16.92
N LYS A 110 8.32 -6.99 -18.11
CA LYS A 110 7.67 -6.30 -19.22
C LYS A 110 6.17 -6.24 -18.98
N ASP A 111 5.56 -5.13 -19.33
CA ASP A 111 4.11 -4.86 -19.26
C ASP A 111 3.39 -5.03 -20.59
N THR A 112 4.13 -5.44 -21.63
CA THR A 112 3.60 -5.68 -22.95
C THR A 112 4.12 -7.02 -23.48
N TYR A 113 3.19 -7.92 -23.83
CA TYR A 113 3.46 -9.20 -24.48
C TYR A 113 2.38 -9.54 -25.50
N GLU A 114 2.68 -10.49 -26.38
CA GLU A 114 1.64 -11.17 -27.14
C GLU A 114 0.71 -11.93 -26.19
N VAL A 115 -0.58 -11.58 -26.23
CA VAL A 115 -1.62 -12.18 -25.36
C VAL A 115 -1.97 -13.59 -25.80
N PHE A 116 -1.81 -13.86 -27.12
CA PHE A 116 -2.24 -15.10 -27.74
C PHE A 116 -1.57 -16.33 -27.11
N ASN A 117 -2.39 -17.31 -26.72
CA ASN A 117 -1.98 -18.60 -26.14
C ASN A 117 -1.28 -18.53 -24.77
N ARG A 118 -1.36 -17.40 -24.06
CA ARG A 118 -0.85 -17.26 -22.67
C ARG A 118 -1.96 -17.50 -21.67
N LEU A 119 -2.19 -18.78 -21.38
CA LEU A 119 -3.21 -19.22 -20.41
C LEU A 119 -2.81 -18.85 -18.99
N THR A 120 -3.81 -18.77 -18.10
CA THR A 120 -3.63 -18.50 -16.68
C THR A 120 -3.70 -19.80 -15.88
N PRO A 121 -2.56 -20.43 -15.53
CA PRO A 121 -2.52 -21.66 -14.75
C PRO A 121 -2.28 -21.35 -13.26
N MET A 122 -3.16 -20.58 -12.62
CA MET A 122 -2.97 -20.10 -11.24
C MET A 122 -2.76 -21.25 -10.26
N GLY A 123 -3.62 -22.29 -10.29
CA GLY A 123 -3.47 -23.43 -9.41
C GLY A 123 -2.16 -24.21 -9.63
N ASN A 124 -1.70 -24.32 -10.88
CA ASN A 124 -0.38 -24.91 -11.19
C ASN A 124 0.76 -24.04 -10.62
N GLY A 125 0.65 -22.72 -10.73
CA GLY A 125 1.65 -21.79 -10.22
C GLY A 125 1.76 -21.86 -8.70
N ILE A 126 0.63 -21.87 -7.98
CA ILE A 126 0.61 -22.05 -6.53
C ILE A 126 1.23 -23.39 -6.13
N ASN A 127 0.85 -24.50 -6.78
CA ASN A 127 1.44 -25.81 -6.51
C ASN A 127 2.94 -25.86 -6.80
N HIS A 128 3.39 -25.26 -7.91
CA HIS A 128 4.81 -25.20 -8.25
C HIS A 128 5.62 -24.52 -7.13
N TRP A 129 5.21 -23.32 -6.72
CA TRP A 129 5.94 -22.56 -5.70
C TRP A 129 5.71 -23.12 -4.30
N SER A 130 4.59 -23.78 -4.03
CA SER A 130 4.39 -24.53 -2.78
C SER A 130 5.47 -25.60 -2.61
N ASN A 131 5.72 -26.39 -3.63
CA ASN A 131 6.72 -27.45 -3.59
C ASN A 131 8.17 -26.92 -3.61
N ALA A 132 8.42 -25.87 -4.42
CA ALA A 132 9.76 -25.34 -4.62
C ALA A 132 10.20 -24.39 -3.49
N LEU A 133 9.26 -23.72 -2.81
CA LEU A 133 9.55 -22.64 -1.87
C LEU A 133 8.68 -22.63 -0.61
N TYR A 134 7.34 -22.59 -0.73
CA TYR A 134 6.47 -22.24 0.39
C TYR A 134 6.50 -23.24 1.53
N ALA A 135 6.67 -24.54 1.25
CA ALA A 135 6.78 -25.58 2.27
C ALA A 135 7.99 -25.37 3.20
N SER A 136 9.05 -24.69 2.73
CA SER A 136 10.29 -24.45 3.48
C SER A 136 10.48 -22.99 3.91
N MET A 137 9.55 -22.08 3.59
CA MET A 137 9.66 -20.68 4.00
C MET A 137 9.68 -20.53 5.52
N PRO A 138 10.62 -19.75 6.09
CA PRO A 138 10.60 -19.41 7.50
C PRO A 138 9.27 -18.79 7.92
N SER A 139 8.64 -19.36 8.94
CA SER A 139 7.33 -18.92 9.44
C SER A 139 7.46 -17.99 10.65
N PRO A 140 6.55 -17.01 10.81
CA PRO A 140 5.37 -16.71 9.98
C PRO A 140 5.74 -16.26 8.57
N ALA A 141 5.01 -16.72 7.56
CA ALA A 141 5.29 -16.46 6.15
C ALA A 141 4.08 -15.84 5.42
N ALA A 142 4.33 -14.95 4.46
CA ALA A 142 3.31 -14.33 3.64
C ALA A 142 3.53 -14.59 2.15
N VAL A 143 2.49 -14.95 1.43
CA VAL A 143 2.45 -14.89 -0.03
C VAL A 143 1.51 -13.77 -0.45
N ILE A 144 2.04 -12.77 -1.15
CA ILE A 144 1.26 -11.67 -1.73
C ILE A 144 0.92 -12.07 -3.17
N LEU A 145 -0.29 -12.60 -3.35
CA LEU A 145 -0.82 -12.99 -4.65
C LEU A 145 -1.36 -11.75 -5.36
N VAL A 146 -0.82 -11.47 -6.54
CA VAL A 146 -1.18 -10.30 -7.35
C VAL A 146 -1.67 -10.78 -8.71
N GLY A 147 -2.94 -10.55 -9.02
CA GLY A 147 -3.52 -11.02 -10.28
C GLY A 147 -5.00 -10.70 -10.42
N ASP A 148 -5.59 -11.13 -11.53
CA ASP A 148 -6.99 -10.87 -11.88
C ASP A 148 -7.95 -12.03 -11.52
N GLY A 149 -7.43 -13.08 -10.89
CA GLY A 149 -8.24 -14.23 -10.44
C GLY A 149 -8.68 -15.18 -11.56
N GLU A 150 -8.34 -14.91 -12.80
CA GLU A 150 -8.66 -15.84 -13.88
C GLU A 150 -7.84 -17.14 -13.71
N ASN A 151 -8.51 -18.27 -13.92
CA ASN A 151 -7.88 -19.60 -13.99
C ASN A 151 -8.55 -20.38 -15.10
N ASN A 152 -7.87 -20.48 -16.23
CA ASN A 152 -8.40 -21.16 -17.42
C ASN A 152 -7.63 -22.44 -17.76
N ARG A 153 -6.67 -22.84 -16.93
CA ARG A 153 -5.89 -24.06 -17.09
C ARG A 153 -5.35 -24.58 -15.76
N GLY A 154 -5.38 -25.90 -15.57
CA GLY A 154 -4.81 -26.56 -14.41
C GLY A 154 -5.81 -26.78 -13.28
N PRO A 155 -5.32 -27.19 -12.09
CA PRO A 155 -6.15 -27.46 -10.93
C PRO A 155 -6.81 -26.20 -10.37
N ASP A 156 -7.77 -26.42 -9.49
CA ASP A 156 -8.43 -25.37 -8.76
C ASP A 156 -7.43 -24.57 -7.88
N PRO A 157 -7.35 -23.23 -8.03
CA PRO A 157 -6.46 -22.40 -7.23
C PRO A 157 -6.72 -22.45 -5.72
N LEU A 158 -8.00 -22.59 -5.31
CA LEU A 158 -8.36 -22.71 -3.90
C LEU A 158 -7.79 -24.02 -3.30
N ALA A 159 -7.96 -25.14 -3.99
CA ALA A 159 -7.40 -26.41 -3.55
C ALA A 159 -5.86 -26.37 -3.48
N ALA A 160 -5.20 -25.70 -4.45
CA ALA A 160 -3.76 -25.51 -4.44
C ALA A 160 -3.29 -24.66 -3.25
N ALA A 161 -4.00 -23.57 -2.93
CA ALA A 161 -3.71 -22.74 -1.76
C ALA A 161 -3.93 -23.50 -0.45
N GLN A 162 -4.98 -24.30 -0.33
CA GLN A 162 -5.23 -25.16 0.83
C GLN A 162 -4.08 -26.15 1.05
N ALA A 163 -3.60 -26.78 0.00
CA ALA A 163 -2.45 -27.70 0.05
C ALA A 163 -1.17 -26.97 0.51
N ALA A 164 -0.93 -25.76 0.01
CA ALA A 164 0.22 -24.95 0.45
C ALA A 164 0.14 -24.59 1.95
N LEU A 165 -1.04 -24.23 2.46
CA LEU A 165 -1.27 -23.97 3.88
C LEU A 165 -1.12 -25.21 4.77
N ALA A 166 -1.47 -26.39 4.23
CA ALA A 166 -1.26 -27.65 4.94
C ALA A 166 0.24 -28.00 5.03
N ALA A 167 1.02 -27.70 3.98
CA ALA A 167 2.47 -27.91 3.95
C ALA A 167 3.23 -26.91 4.85
N ASN A 168 2.73 -25.68 4.97
CA ASN A 168 3.30 -24.68 5.89
C ASN A 168 2.16 -24.00 6.68
N PRO A 169 1.87 -24.46 7.91
CA PRO A 169 0.77 -23.91 8.72
C PRO A 169 0.94 -22.43 9.11
N GLY A 170 2.16 -21.90 9.06
CA GLY A 170 2.45 -20.49 9.32
C GLY A 170 2.36 -19.58 8.08
N LEU A 171 1.97 -20.13 6.93
CA LEU A 171 1.77 -19.39 5.69
C LEU A 171 0.40 -18.68 5.68
N VAL A 172 0.39 -17.46 5.13
CA VAL A 172 -0.84 -16.70 4.87
C VAL A 172 -0.79 -16.14 3.43
N PHE A 173 -1.87 -16.33 2.68
CA PHE A 173 -2.06 -15.67 1.41
C PHE A 173 -2.73 -14.30 1.63
N HIS A 174 -2.12 -13.24 1.13
CA HIS A 174 -2.69 -11.91 1.00
C HIS A 174 -2.94 -11.63 -0.47
N VAL A 175 -3.90 -10.79 -0.80
CA VAL A 175 -4.33 -10.56 -2.19
C VAL A 175 -4.27 -9.08 -2.54
N ILE A 176 -3.63 -8.77 -3.67
CA ILE A 176 -3.81 -7.51 -4.39
C ILE A 176 -4.55 -7.86 -5.69
N SER A 177 -5.84 -7.55 -5.70
CA SER A 177 -6.74 -7.94 -6.78
C SER A 177 -6.74 -6.94 -7.92
N LEU A 178 -6.53 -7.42 -9.13
CA LEU A 178 -6.75 -6.71 -10.40
C LEU A 178 -7.95 -7.31 -11.17
N ALA A 179 -8.84 -8.01 -10.45
CA ALA A 179 -10.01 -8.62 -11.04
C ALA A 179 -10.98 -7.55 -11.56
N ASP A 180 -11.34 -7.65 -12.83
CA ASP A 180 -12.36 -6.86 -13.50
C ASP A 180 -13.59 -7.71 -13.89
N THR A 181 -13.67 -8.93 -13.35
CA THR A 181 -14.80 -9.85 -13.46
C THR A 181 -15.23 -10.38 -12.10
N PRO A 182 -16.55 -10.57 -11.85
CA PRO A 182 -17.02 -11.18 -10.61
C PRO A 182 -16.45 -12.57 -10.36
N LYS A 183 -16.20 -13.35 -11.43
CA LYS A 183 -15.63 -14.69 -11.34
C LYS A 183 -14.19 -14.64 -10.84
N GLY A 184 -13.35 -13.77 -11.42
CA GLY A 184 -11.96 -13.61 -11.00
C GLY A 184 -11.89 -13.14 -9.54
N GLN A 185 -12.71 -12.15 -9.16
CA GLN A 185 -12.76 -11.67 -7.79
C GLN A 185 -13.16 -12.78 -6.81
N ALA A 186 -14.16 -13.60 -7.13
CA ALA A 186 -14.60 -14.70 -6.26
C ALA A 186 -13.49 -15.74 -6.01
N VAL A 187 -12.62 -16.02 -7.00
CA VAL A 187 -11.45 -16.88 -6.82
C VAL A 187 -10.47 -16.29 -5.82
N LEU A 188 -10.12 -15.01 -5.97
CA LEU A 188 -9.18 -14.33 -5.07
C LEU A 188 -9.75 -14.20 -3.65
N ASP A 189 -11.03 -13.89 -3.51
CA ASP A 189 -11.72 -13.82 -2.23
C ASP A 189 -11.72 -15.18 -1.51
N SER A 190 -11.93 -16.28 -2.25
CA SER A 190 -11.91 -17.63 -1.68
C SER A 190 -10.53 -18.01 -1.12
N ILE A 191 -9.45 -17.61 -1.80
CA ILE A 191 -8.07 -17.83 -1.32
C ILE A 191 -7.80 -16.99 -0.06
N SER A 192 -8.18 -15.71 -0.07
CA SER A 192 -7.97 -14.85 1.10
C SER A 192 -8.81 -15.29 2.31
N ALA A 193 -9.99 -15.89 2.09
CA ALA A 193 -10.85 -16.42 3.14
C ALA A 193 -10.30 -17.67 3.85
N LEU A 194 -9.23 -18.30 3.37
CA LEU A 194 -8.61 -19.47 4.00
C LEU A 194 -8.02 -19.18 5.39
N ARG A 195 -7.66 -17.92 5.68
CA ARG A 195 -7.15 -17.47 6.98
C ARG A 195 -7.89 -16.21 7.43
N PRO A 196 -9.14 -16.33 7.88
CA PRO A 196 -9.95 -15.18 8.32
C PRO A 196 -9.23 -14.39 9.43
N GLY A 197 -9.20 -13.07 9.30
CA GLY A 197 -8.54 -12.18 10.28
C GLY A 197 -7.00 -12.11 10.19
N ALA A 198 -6.35 -13.04 9.48
CA ALA A 198 -4.92 -12.99 9.20
C ALA A 198 -4.62 -12.50 7.78
N SER A 199 -5.44 -12.90 6.81
CA SER A 199 -5.32 -12.48 5.41
C SER A 199 -5.82 -11.05 5.19
N VAL A 200 -5.20 -10.36 4.25
CA VAL A 200 -5.63 -9.05 3.74
C VAL A 200 -5.89 -9.18 2.24
N SER A 201 -7.06 -8.74 1.80
CA SER A 201 -7.41 -8.63 0.38
C SER A 201 -7.77 -7.18 0.06
N VAL A 202 -7.24 -6.66 -1.05
CA VAL A 202 -7.45 -5.27 -1.47
C VAL A 202 -7.53 -5.20 -3.00
N MET A 203 -8.43 -4.36 -3.51
CA MET A 203 -8.47 -4.02 -4.94
C MET A 203 -7.31 -3.09 -5.29
N ALA A 204 -6.57 -3.40 -6.35
CA ALA A 204 -5.44 -2.60 -6.80
C ALA A 204 -5.85 -1.15 -7.14
N GLU A 205 -7.02 -0.95 -7.71
CA GLU A 205 -7.57 0.38 -8.02
C GLU A 205 -7.68 1.28 -6.78
N ASN A 206 -8.01 0.72 -5.61
CA ASN A 206 -8.04 1.46 -4.34
C ASN A 206 -6.66 1.85 -3.83
N MET A 207 -5.60 1.25 -4.37
CA MET A 207 -4.21 1.54 -4.00
C MET A 207 -3.54 2.55 -4.95
N LEU A 208 -4.17 2.92 -6.07
CA LEU A 208 -3.56 3.81 -7.08
C LEU A 208 -3.41 5.24 -6.55
N ASP A 209 -4.44 5.77 -5.91
CA ASP A 209 -4.51 7.18 -5.49
C ASP A 209 -4.62 7.34 -3.96
N HIS A 210 -4.73 6.25 -3.21
CA HIS A 210 -4.94 6.24 -1.77
C HIS A 210 -3.73 5.67 -1.01
N ASP A 211 -2.84 6.55 -0.55
CA ASP A 211 -1.66 6.17 0.24
C ASP A 211 -2.04 5.43 1.52
N GLU A 212 -3.15 5.80 2.16
CA GLU A 212 -3.65 5.16 3.37
C GLU A 212 -4.04 3.69 3.15
N VAL A 213 -4.49 3.32 1.95
CA VAL A 213 -4.80 1.93 1.61
C VAL A 213 -3.52 1.12 1.46
N VAL A 214 -2.50 1.71 0.81
CA VAL A 214 -1.17 1.11 0.69
C VAL A 214 -0.52 0.94 2.06
N ASP A 215 -0.52 2.00 2.87
CA ASP A 215 0.04 2.00 4.22
C ASP A 215 -0.64 0.93 5.10
N LYS A 216 -1.98 0.84 5.04
CA LYS A 216 -2.73 -0.20 5.76
C LYS A 216 -2.36 -1.60 5.32
N PHE A 217 -2.29 -1.84 4.01
CA PHE A 217 -1.91 -3.15 3.47
C PHE A 217 -0.52 -3.55 3.95
N VAL A 218 0.47 -2.68 3.78
CA VAL A 218 1.85 -2.95 4.22
C VAL A 218 1.92 -3.18 5.72
N PHE A 219 1.20 -2.38 6.51
CA PHE A 219 1.14 -2.56 7.94
C PHE A 219 0.56 -3.92 8.34
N ASP A 220 -0.61 -4.25 7.81
CA ASP A 220 -1.31 -5.48 8.17
C ASP A 220 -0.55 -6.75 7.76
N VAL A 221 0.28 -6.68 6.70
CA VAL A 221 1.08 -7.81 6.21
C VAL A 221 2.44 -7.91 6.90
N PHE A 222 3.14 -6.80 7.04
CA PHE A 222 4.58 -6.81 7.38
C PHE A 222 4.90 -6.35 8.80
N CYS A 223 4.03 -5.53 9.44
CA CYS A 223 4.33 -4.94 10.74
C CYS A 223 3.78 -5.80 11.89
N GLY A 224 4.66 -6.15 12.81
CA GLY A 224 4.32 -6.83 14.05
C GLY A 224 3.88 -5.87 15.16
N GLN A 225 3.99 -6.32 16.42
CA GLN A 225 3.66 -5.47 17.57
C GLN A 225 4.63 -4.28 17.66
N GLY A 226 4.08 -3.09 17.89
CA GLY A 226 4.85 -1.85 18.07
C GLY A 226 4.77 -0.87 16.91
N GLY A 227 4.45 -1.31 15.68
CA GLY A 227 4.13 -0.42 14.57
C GLY A 227 2.64 -0.12 14.49
N ILE A 228 2.27 1.09 14.17
CA ILE A 228 0.90 1.44 13.79
C ILE A 228 0.98 2.31 12.56
N VAL A 229 0.16 1.98 11.57
CA VAL A 229 -0.08 2.90 10.47
C VAL A 229 -0.58 4.20 11.09
N LEU A 230 0.18 5.26 10.88
CA LEU A 230 -0.28 6.61 11.17
C LEU A 230 -1.50 6.89 10.28
N ARG A 231 -2.69 6.47 10.73
CA ARG A 231 -3.91 6.81 10.02
C ARG A 231 -4.12 8.30 10.17
N SER A 232 -4.01 9.00 9.07
CA SER A 232 -4.30 10.41 9.07
C SER A 232 -5.81 10.61 9.17
N ILE A 233 -6.23 11.26 10.24
CA ILE A 233 -7.61 11.70 10.43
C ILE A 233 -7.80 12.97 9.64
N GLN A 234 -8.65 12.92 8.62
CA GLN A 234 -8.91 14.05 7.72
C GLN A 234 -9.93 15.01 8.30
N PHE A 235 -9.75 16.30 8.00
CA PHE A 235 -10.65 17.36 8.44
C PHE A 235 -11.11 18.24 7.28
N ALA A 236 -12.34 18.70 7.36
CA ALA A 236 -12.84 19.72 6.46
C ALA A 236 -12.06 21.04 6.58
N LEU A 237 -12.19 21.90 5.59
CA LEU A 237 -11.57 23.24 5.62
C LEU A 237 -12.08 24.01 6.85
N ASN A 238 -11.17 24.65 7.58
CA ASN A 238 -11.43 25.42 8.80
C ASN A 238 -12.14 24.64 9.93
N SER A 239 -12.20 23.32 9.86
CA SER A 239 -12.86 22.46 10.86
C SER A 239 -11.85 21.63 11.64
N ALA A 240 -12.22 21.32 12.89
CA ALA A 240 -11.63 20.31 13.76
C ALA A 240 -12.67 19.24 14.16
N GLU A 241 -13.80 19.18 13.48
CA GLU A 241 -14.85 18.20 13.71
C GLU A 241 -14.45 16.84 13.15
N ILE A 242 -14.71 15.77 13.90
CA ILE A 242 -14.48 14.40 13.49
C ILE A 242 -15.60 13.98 12.53
N THR A 243 -15.27 13.71 11.28
CA THR A 243 -16.24 13.24 10.29
C THR A 243 -16.65 11.77 10.57
N ARG A 244 -17.71 11.31 9.92
CA ARG A 244 -18.18 9.93 10.08
C ARG A 244 -17.11 8.91 9.62
N GLU A 245 -16.40 9.21 8.55
CA GLU A 245 -15.29 8.40 8.02
C GLU A 245 -14.11 8.39 9.00
N SER A 246 -13.73 9.54 9.53
CA SER A 246 -12.70 9.67 10.56
C SER A 246 -13.07 8.94 11.85
N ALA A 247 -14.34 8.95 12.24
CA ALA A 247 -14.84 8.22 13.41
C ALA A 247 -14.66 6.71 13.27
N ALA A 248 -14.91 6.15 12.08
CA ALA A 248 -14.68 4.72 11.82
C ALA A 248 -13.20 4.34 12.04
N VAL A 249 -12.28 5.15 11.52
CA VAL A 249 -10.83 4.97 11.73
C VAL A 249 -10.45 5.07 13.21
N LEU A 250 -10.98 6.05 13.92
CA LEU A 250 -10.70 6.25 15.33
C LEU A 250 -11.25 5.14 16.24
N ASN A 251 -12.35 4.49 15.84
CA ASN A 251 -12.87 3.32 16.56
C ASN A 251 -11.90 2.12 16.47
N GLU A 252 -11.30 1.89 15.31
CA GLU A 252 -10.28 0.86 15.16
C GLU A 252 -9.02 1.20 15.98
N VAL A 253 -8.58 2.47 15.93
CA VAL A 253 -7.46 2.96 16.76
C VAL A 253 -7.75 2.76 18.25
N ALA A 254 -8.95 3.09 18.72
CA ALA A 254 -9.33 2.88 20.10
C ALA A 254 -9.27 1.39 20.52
N ASN A 255 -9.73 0.49 19.66
CA ASN A 255 -9.63 -0.96 19.92
C ASN A 255 -8.17 -1.42 20.06
N ILE A 256 -7.28 -0.93 19.21
CA ILE A 256 -5.84 -1.23 19.25
C ILE A 256 -5.23 -0.67 20.55
N LEU A 257 -5.55 0.57 20.93
CA LEU A 257 -5.06 1.21 22.15
C LEU A 257 -5.48 0.46 23.42
N LYS A 258 -6.73 -0.04 23.47
CA LYS A 258 -7.23 -0.85 24.59
C LYS A 258 -6.43 -2.14 24.80
N GLN A 259 -6.00 -2.76 23.70
CA GLN A 259 -5.26 -4.02 23.75
C GLN A 259 -3.80 -3.85 24.16
N ARG A 260 -3.18 -2.68 23.90
CA ARG A 260 -1.75 -2.47 24.00
C ARG A 260 -1.27 -1.66 25.20
N ASN A 261 -2.14 -0.95 25.86
CA ASN A 261 -1.81 -0.02 26.97
C ASN A 261 -0.62 0.93 26.62
N SER A 262 -0.57 1.40 25.38
CA SER A 262 0.54 2.20 24.84
C SER A 262 0.25 3.68 24.93
N HIS A 263 1.32 4.50 24.99
CA HIS A 263 1.21 5.96 24.87
C HIS A 263 1.16 6.37 23.40
N VAL A 264 0.36 7.37 23.08
CA VAL A 264 0.22 7.94 21.74
C VAL A 264 0.30 9.46 21.78
N GLU A 265 1.03 10.03 20.82
CA GLU A 265 0.97 11.46 20.53
C GLU A 265 0.03 11.69 19.34
N VAL A 266 -0.89 12.63 19.46
CA VAL A 266 -1.74 13.09 18.36
C VAL A 266 -1.18 14.39 17.82
N ALA A 267 -0.66 14.37 16.60
CA ALA A 267 -0.06 15.49 15.88
C ALA A 267 -1.09 16.11 14.92
N GLY A 268 -1.51 17.35 15.16
CA GLY A 268 -2.44 18.07 14.30
C GLY A 268 -1.72 18.92 13.25
N HIS A 269 -2.26 18.96 12.02
CA HIS A 269 -1.70 19.70 10.88
C HIS A 269 -2.78 20.50 10.14
N THR A 270 -2.33 21.50 9.37
CA THR A 270 -3.18 22.29 8.46
C THR A 270 -2.56 22.34 7.06
N CYS A 271 -3.34 22.77 6.08
CA CYS A 271 -2.79 23.17 4.78
C CYS A 271 -2.15 24.56 4.85
N SER A 272 -1.58 25.02 3.74
CA SER A 272 -0.90 26.32 3.64
C SER A 272 -1.80 27.55 3.74
N LEU A 273 -3.13 27.41 3.61
CA LEU A 273 -4.08 28.51 3.61
C LEU A 273 -4.21 29.12 5.01
N GLY A 274 -4.15 30.46 5.08
CA GLY A 274 -4.30 31.21 6.34
C GLY A 274 -3.00 31.58 7.03
N GLY A 275 -3.09 32.41 8.07
CA GLY A 275 -1.93 32.89 8.84
C GLY A 275 -1.41 31.84 9.82
N ASP A 276 -0.12 31.98 10.23
CA ASP A 276 0.56 30.99 11.08
C ASP A 276 -0.14 30.80 12.44
N ALA A 277 -0.46 31.89 13.14
CA ALA A 277 -1.12 31.82 14.44
C ALA A 277 -2.52 31.17 14.38
N TYR A 278 -3.24 31.38 13.27
CA TYR A 278 -4.53 30.72 13.06
C TYR A 278 -4.34 29.21 12.83
N ASN A 279 -3.43 28.83 11.95
CA ASN A 279 -3.13 27.43 11.64
C ASN A 279 -2.57 26.68 12.87
N GLN A 280 -1.76 27.33 13.69
CA GLN A 280 -1.28 26.75 14.93
C GLN A 280 -2.46 26.37 15.85
N ARG A 281 -3.35 27.33 16.15
CA ARG A 281 -4.54 27.06 16.97
C ARG A 281 -5.49 26.03 16.34
N LEU A 282 -5.64 26.02 15.01
CA LEU A 282 -6.51 25.04 14.34
C LEU A 282 -5.93 23.62 14.43
N SER A 283 -4.61 23.47 14.28
CA SER A 283 -3.95 22.18 14.41
C SER A 283 -4.03 21.62 15.84
N GLU A 284 -3.89 22.48 16.85
CA GLU A 284 -4.08 22.12 18.27
C GLU A 284 -5.52 21.64 18.53
N ARG A 285 -6.53 22.36 18.00
CA ARG A 285 -7.93 21.92 18.13
C ARG A 285 -8.18 20.57 17.46
N ARG A 286 -7.58 20.30 16.31
CA ARG A 286 -7.68 19.00 15.62
C ARG A 286 -7.11 17.87 16.48
N ALA A 287 -5.92 18.07 17.02
CA ALA A 287 -5.31 17.09 17.91
C ALA A 287 -6.17 16.87 19.19
N ALA A 288 -6.71 17.94 19.77
CA ALA A 288 -7.59 17.86 20.92
C ALA A 288 -8.92 17.13 20.63
N SER A 289 -9.52 17.34 19.45
CA SER A 289 -10.73 16.63 19.03
C SER A 289 -10.51 15.12 18.90
N VAL A 290 -9.38 14.70 18.32
CA VAL A 290 -9.01 13.28 18.26
C VAL A 290 -8.81 12.70 19.64
N LYS A 291 -8.07 13.39 20.54
CA LYS A 291 -7.91 12.95 21.93
C LYS A 291 -9.26 12.82 22.63
N ALA A 292 -10.13 13.82 22.52
CA ALA A 292 -11.45 13.79 23.14
C ALA A 292 -12.28 12.60 22.63
N TYR A 293 -12.22 12.31 21.35
CA TYR A 293 -12.89 11.15 20.75
C TYR A 293 -12.37 9.84 21.34
N LEU A 294 -11.05 9.63 21.37
CA LEU A 294 -10.43 8.42 21.92
C LEU A 294 -10.74 8.22 23.41
N VAL A 295 -10.74 9.31 24.20
CA VAL A 295 -11.14 9.27 25.61
C VAL A 295 -12.61 8.85 25.75
N LYS A 296 -13.51 9.37 24.90
CA LYS A 296 -14.91 8.94 24.86
C LYS A 296 -15.05 7.45 24.51
N GLN A 297 -14.11 6.89 23.73
CA GLN A 297 -14.05 5.45 23.45
C GLN A 297 -13.41 4.64 24.59
N GLY A 298 -13.08 5.24 25.72
CA GLY A 298 -12.58 4.56 26.92
C GLY A 298 -11.04 4.44 27.00
N ILE A 299 -10.29 5.22 26.21
CA ILE A 299 -8.83 5.30 26.33
C ILE A 299 -8.47 6.29 27.43
N SER A 300 -7.50 5.96 28.28
CA SER A 300 -7.05 6.85 29.35
C SER A 300 -6.49 8.16 28.78
N ALA A 301 -6.94 9.29 29.31
CA ALA A 301 -6.44 10.60 28.89
C ALA A 301 -4.94 10.80 29.15
N SER A 302 -4.37 10.07 30.14
CA SER A 302 -2.95 10.12 30.49
C SER A 302 -2.04 9.43 29.47
N THR A 303 -2.59 8.52 28.66
CA THR A 303 -1.85 7.83 27.61
C THR A 303 -1.85 8.57 26.28
N ILE A 304 -2.56 9.71 26.18
CA ILE A 304 -2.67 10.49 24.96
C ILE A 304 -2.09 11.88 25.15
N SER A 305 -0.98 12.18 24.50
CA SER A 305 -0.45 13.54 24.33
C SER A 305 -0.96 14.19 23.03
N THR A 306 -0.98 15.52 22.98
CA THR A 306 -1.43 16.25 21.78
C THR A 306 -0.45 17.35 21.42
N ARG A 307 -0.21 17.53 20.11
CA ARG A 307 0.64 18.61 19.60
C ARG A 307 0.09 19.17 18.29
N GLY A 308 0.06 20.49 18.13
CA GLY A 308 -0.26 21.18 16.91
C GLY A 308 1.02 21.61 16.19
N TYR A 309 1.11 21.38 14.89
CA TYR A 309 2.22 21.79 14.04
C TYR A 309 1.84 22.88 13.03
N GLY A 310 0.58 23.35 13.07
CA GLY A 310 0.11 24.33 12.11
C GLY A 310 0.33 23.85 10.67
N LYS A 311 0.87 24.75 9.84
CA LYS A 311 1.25 24.47 8.44
C LYS A 311 2.74 24.19 8.24
N SER A 312 3.52 24.06 9.32
CA SER A 312 4.98 23.96 9.26
C SER A 312 5.50 22.59 8.74
N MET A 313 4.64 21.54 8.81
CA MET A 313 5.00 20.18 8.41
C MET A 313 4.04 19.65 7.33
N PRO A 314 4.08 20.20 6.11
CA PRO A 314 3.29 19.67 5.00
C PRO A 314 3.83 18.32 4.56
N LYS A 315 2.94 17.36 4.30
CA LYS A 315 3.28 16.02 3.77
C LYS A 315 2.96 15.91 2.29
N TYR A 316 2.03 16.74 1.82
CA TYR A 316 1.51 16.75 0.46
C TYR A 316 1.68 18.13 -0.18
N ASP A 317 1.62 18.18 -1.51
CA ASP A 317 1.79 19.42 -2.27
C ASP A 317 0.62 20.39 -2.01
N ASN A 318 0.92 21.51 -1.37
CA ASN A 318 -0.04 22.57 -1.08
C ASN A 318 -0.48 23.39 -2.30
N SER A 319 0.14 23.23 -3.47
CA SER A 319 -0.26 23.90 -4.71
C SER A 319 -1.57 23.33 -5.27
N THR A 320 -1.86 22.06 -4.99
CA THR A 320 -3.08 21.37 -5.42
C THR A 320 -4.17 21.39 -4.35
N ASP A 321 -5.44 21.35 -4.76
CA ASP A 321 -6.57 21.24 -3.83
C ASP A 321 -6.55 19.94 -3.06
N GLU A 322 -6.17 18.84 -3.72
CA GLU A 322 -6.07 17.53 -3.11
C GLU A 322 -4.93 17.48 -2.08
N GLY A 323 -3.75 17.99 -2.41
CA GLY A 323 -2.65 18.05 -1.45
C GLY A 323 -2.99 18.93 -0.24
N ARG A 324 -3.70 20.04 -0.44
CA ARG A 324 -4.24 20.85 0.68
C ARG A 324 -5.26 20.08 1.51
N ARG A 325 -6.13 19.28 0.87
CA ARG A 325 -7.10 18.41 1.56
C ARG A 325 -6.35 17.40 2.43
N MET A 326 -5.33 16.74 1.89
CA MET A 326 -4.51 15.74 2.59
C MET A 326 -3.67 16.34 3.72
N ASN A 327 -3.24 17.60 3.62
CA ASN A 327 -2.52 18.30 4.69
C ASN A 327 -3.44 18.71 5.87
N ARG A 328 -4.76 18.76 5.69
CA ARG A 328 -5.72 19.01 6.79
C ARG A 328 -5.97 17.72 7.56
N ARG A 329 -5.01 17.32 8.42
CA ARG A 329 -5.01 16.01 9.05
C ARG A 329 -4.58 16.06 10.53
N ALA A 330 -4.85 14.99 11.25
CA ALA A 330 -4.12 14.62 12.45
C ALA A 330 -3.49 13.24 12.27
N GLU A 331 -2.28 13.09 12.76
CA GLU A 331 -1.53 11.82 12.76
C GLU A 331 -1.41 11.31 14.21
N LEU A 332 -1.38 9.99 14.38
CA LEU A 332 -1.18 9.35 15.67
C LEU A 332 0.21 8.70 15.66
N ASP A 333 1.08 9.15 16.53
CA ASP A 333 2.43 8.62 16.70
C ASP A 333 2.53 7.87 18.03
N TRP A 334 3.05 6.66 18.01
CA TRP A 334 3.16 5.78 19.17
C TRP A 334 4.52 5.95 19.84
N ARG A 335 4.49 6.03 21.16
CA ARG A 335 5.69 6.17 21.97
C ARG A 335 5.86 5.00 22.95
#